data_3e1153d22896a9d1f77352f31030499b
#
_entry.id   3e1153d22896a9d1f77352f31030499b
#
_cell.length_a   1.000
_cell.length_b   1.000
_cell.length_c   1.000
_cell.angle_alpha   90.00
_cell.angle_beta   90.00
_cell.angle_gamma   90.00
#
_symmetry.space_group_name_H-M   'P 1'
#
loop_
_entity.id
_entity.type
_entity.pdbx_description
1 polymer ?
#
loop_
_entity_poly.entity_id
_entity_poly.type
_entity_poly.pdbx_seq_one_letter_code
_entity_poly.pdbx_strand_id
1 'polypeptide(L)'
;LKDGVKALRDSFDSISEQGISAQLGYYAATATKQGPFFFSKNEISAALDQATLEGLTNFHNEYIASIFIDIFSHGIESPEKIISFANKMRDVYGDTTQFTPWKMENNFAVTAGTGKVTKVTTPKDGVGMTDIYIYPEKSLKVEAQFAMINKLFSPSFFNELRSNQQLGYSVFSLDYDIHDYPVIGMTIVSDNTKL
;
A
#
# COMPACT_ATOMS: atom_id res chain seq x y z
N LEU A 1 25.64 2.34 -7.13
CA LEU A 1 24.95 2.55 -5.86
C LEU A 1 24.48 4.01 -5.70
N LYS A 2 25.38 4.99 -5.77
CA LYS A 2 25.03 6.41 -5.53
C LYS A 2 23.85 6.89 -6.39
N ASP A 3 23.84 6.58 -7.67
CA ASP A 3 22.76 6.99 -8.58
C ASP A 3 21.44 6.29 -8.24
N GLY A 4 21.48 5.01 -7.86
CA GLY A 4 20.28 4.28 -7.43
C GLY A 4 19.72 4.81 -6.12
N VAL A 5 20.56 5.08 -5.13
CA VAL A 5 20.16 5.70 -3.85
C VAL A 5 19.55 7.09 -4.11
N LYS A 6 20.18 7.89 -4.98
CA LYS A 6 19.64 9.20 -5.36
C LYS A 6 18.28 9.08 -6.04
N ALA A 7 18.14 8.20 -7.03
CA ALA A 7 16.89 8.02 -7.74
C ALA A 7 15.73 7.56 -6.82
N LEU A 8 16.00 6.66 -5.87
CA LEU A 8 15.04 6.25 -4.87
C LEU A 8 14.66 7.43 -3.95
N ARG A 9 15.64 8.20 -3.49
CA ARG A 9 15.39 9.38 -2.64
C ARG A 9 14.52 10.39 -3.37
N ASP A 10 14.88 10.74 -4.61
CA ASP A 10 14.11 11.66 -5.45
C ASP A 10 12.66 11.17 -5.66
N SER A 11 12.47 9.85 -5.82
CA SER A 11 11.13 9.25 -5.92
C SER A 11 10.28 9.43 -4.66
N PHE A 12 10.86 9.21 -3.48
CA PHE A 12 10.14 9.44 -2.21
C PHE A 12 9.95 10.91 -1.89
N ASP A 13 10.89 11.78 -2.26
CA ASP A 13 10.76 13.22 -2.11
C ASP A 13 9.64 13.78 -2.98
N SER A 14 9.45 13.23 -4.17
CA SER A 14 8.38 13.63 -5.08
C SER A 14 6.97 13.39 -4.52
N ILE A 15 6.79 12.54 -3.51
CA ILE A 15 5.50 12.33 -2.83
C ILE A 15 4.97 13.64 -2.26
N SER A 16 5.83 14.47 -1.65
CA SER A 16 5.44 15.76 -1.11
C SER A 16 5.08 16.79 -2.20
N GLU A 17 5.47 16.53 -3.44
CA GLU A 17 5.15 17.36 -4.60
C GLU A 17 3.86 16.93 -5.30
N GLN A 18 3.33 15.76 -4.96
CA GLN A 18 2.07 15.27 -5.49
C GLN A 18 0.88 16.07 -4.92
N GLY A 19 -0.28 15.93 -5.55
CA GLY A 19 -1.51 16.52 -5.04
C GLY A 19 -1.88 15.98 -3.66
N ILE A 20 -2.59 16.76 -2.87
CA ILE A 20 -2.98 16.42 -1.48
C ILE A 20 -3.68 15.06 -1.39
N SER A 21 -4.53 14.73 -2.37
CA SER A 21 -5.22 13.43 -2.41
C SER A 21 -4.26 12.24 -2.45
N ALA A 22 -3.19 12.32 -3.25
CA ALA A 22 -2.18 11.27 -3.34
C ALA A 22 -1.34 11.19 -2.05
N GLN A 23 -1.01 12.33 -1.47
CA GLN A 23 -0.33 12.39 -0.17
C GLN A 23 -1.17 11.75 0.95
N LEU A 24 -2.47 12.03 0.99
CA LEU A 24 -3.39 11.41 1.96
C LEU A 24 -3.42 9.88 1.78
N GLY A 25 -3.49 9.39 0.55
CA GLY A 25 -3.42 7.95 0.27
C GLY A 25 -2.13 7.33 0.80
N TYR A 26 -0.97 7.93 0.55
CA TYR A 26 0.32 7.47 1.05
C TYR A 26 0.37 7.45 2.58
N TYR A 27 -0.04 8.52 3.24
CA TYR A 27 -0.01 8.58 4.70
C TYR A 27 -1.04 7.66 5.36
N ALA A 28 -2.21 7.49 4.73
CA ALA A 28 -3.21 6.52 5.16
C ALA A 28 -2.66 5.09 5.12
N ALA A 29 -2.03 4.71 4.01
CA ALA A 29 -1.40 3.42 3.84
C ALA A 29 -0.26 3.18 4.84
N THR A 30 0.57 4.19 5.11
CA THR A 30 1.63 4.15 6.11
C THR A 30 1.07 4.01 7.53
N ALA A 31 0.04 4.76 7.87
CA ALA A 31 -0.58 4.74 9.20
C ALA A 31 -1.26 3.42 9.51
N THR A 32 -1.81 2.76 8.51
CA THR A 32 -2.48 1.45 8.60
C THR A 32 -1.52 0.28 8.38
N LYS A 33 -0.24 0.56 8.12
CA LYS A 33 0.80 -0.47 7.88
C LYS A 33 0.32 -1.53 6.89
N GLN A 34 -0.10 -1.07 5.71
CA GLN A 34 -0.62 -1.95 4.64
C GLN A 34 0.47 -2.88 4.09
N GLY A 35 0.82 -3.87 4.89
CA GLY A 35 1.84 -4.87 4.59
C GLY A 35 3.09 -4.73 5.46
N PRO A 36 3.86 -5.80 5.58
CA PRO A 36 5.08 -5.85 6.40
C PRO A 36 6.19 -4.94 5.87
N PHE A 37 6.05 -4.47 4.63
CA PHE A 37 7.06 -3.68 3.90
C PHE A 37 6.62 -2.22 3.66
N PHE A 38 5.61 -1.74 4.38
CA PHE A 38 5.16 -0.36 4.22
C PHE A 38 5.91 0.53 5.22
N PHE A 39 6.95 1.18 4.74
CA PHE A 39 7.79 2.07 5.53
C PHE A 39 7.44 3.53 5.27
N SER A 40 7.55 4.36 6.29
CA SER A 40 7.43 5.81 6.14
C SER A 40 8.61 6.39 5.35
N LYS A 41 8.43 7.56 4.75
CA LYS A 41 9.50 8.29 4.07
C LYS A 41 10.76 8.44 4.95
N ASN A 42 10.58 8.74 6.24
CA ASN A 42 11.70 8.92 7.18
C ASN A 42 12.46 7.62 7.42
N GLU A 43 11.76 6.49 7.56
CA GLU A 43 12.40 5.17 7.70
C GLU A 43 13.19 4.80 6.46
N ILE A 44 12.61 5.01 5.28
CA ILE A 44 13.28 4.75 4.00
C ILE A 44 14.51 5.67 3.84
N SER A 45 14.37 6.96 4.14
CA SER A 45 15.48 7.91 4.05
C SER A 45 16.63 7.50 4.98
N ALA A 46 16.34 7.13 6.22
CA ALA A 46 17.32 6.67 7.18
C ALA A 46 18.03 5.37 6.72
N ALA A 47 17.28 4.44 6.12
CA ALA A 47 17.84 3.21 5.56
C ALA A 47 18.76 3.50 4.35
N LEU A 48 18.36 4.43 3.48
CA LEU A 48 19.17 4.85 2.32
C LEU A 48 20.49 5.52 2.73
N ASP A 49 20.53 6.24 3.86
CA ASP A 49 21.76 6.84 4.40
C ASP A 49 22.79 5.79 4.83
N GLN A 50 22.32 4.60 5.21
CA GLN A 50 23.16 3.49 5.65
C GLN A 50 23.47 2.48 4.53
N ALA A 51 22.93 2.68 3.32
CA ALA A 51 23.09 1.76 2.21
C ALA A 51 24.55 1.72 1.73
N THR A 52 25.16 0.52 1.72
CA THR A 52 26.50 0.27 1.20
C THR A 52 26.46 -0.72 0.04
N LEU A 53 27.50 -0.70 -0.81
CA LEU A 53 27.60 -1.67 -1.91
C LEU A 53 27.75 -3.09 -1.35
N GLU A 54 28.52 -3.26 -0.29
CA GLU A 54 28.68 -4.54 0.40
C GLU A 54 27.34 -5.07 0.93
N GLY A 55 26.58 -4.23 1.64
CA GLY A 55 25.26 -4.58 2.15
C GLY A 55 24.29 -4.97 1.03
N LEU A 56 24.29 -4.24 -0.09
CA LEU A 56 23.48 -4.57 -1.25
C LEU A 56 23.90 -5.90 -1.89
N THR A 57 25.20 -6.16 -1.98
CA THR A 57 25.73 -7.42 -2.53
C THR A 57 25.36 -8.61 -1.64
N ASN A 58 25.51 -8.46 -0.33
CA ASN A 58 25.13 -9.49 0.63
C ASN A 58 23.63 -9.78 0.58
N PHE A 59 22.79 -8.75 0.60
CA PHE A 59 21.34 -8.90 0.43
C PHE A 59 20.98 -9.61 -0.88
N HIS A 60 21.60 -9.21 -2.00
CA HIS A 60 21.37 -9.87 -3.28
C HIS A 60 21.69 -11.37 -3.23
N ASN A 61 22.84 -11.73 -2.65
CA ASN A 61 23.27 -13.14 -2.55
C ASN A 61 22.32 -13.93 -1.64
N GLU A 62 21.91 -13.39 -0.51
CA GLU A 62 20.94 -14.00 0.40
C GLU A 62 19.57 -14.15 -0.26
N TYR A 63 19.12 -13.12 -0.99
CA TYR A 63 17.86 -13.13 -1.71
C TYR A 63 17.84 -14.23 -2.78
N ILE A 64 18.90 -14.31 -3.62
CA ILE A 64 18.99 -15.33 -4.67
C ILE A 64 19.07 -16.74 -4.08
N ALA A 65 19.79 -16.91 -2.96
CA ALA A 65 19.91 -18.21 -2.30
C ALA A 65 18.60 -18.68 -1.64
N SER A 66 17.69 -17.77 -1.33
CA SER A 66 16.42 -18.04 -0.64
C SER A 66 15.18 -17.82 -1.51
N ILE A 67 15.36 -17.52 -2.79
CA ILE A 67 14.25 -17.21 -3.71
C ILE A 67 13.35 -18.42 -3.90
N PHE A 68 12.05 -18.22 -3.75
CA PHE A 68 11.02 -19.16 -4.18
C PHE A 68 10.38 -18.65 -5.45
N ILE A 69 10.24 -19.51 -6.44
CA ILE A 69 9.65 -19.16 -7.74
C ILE A 69 8.37 -19.95 -7.91
N ASP A 70 7.24 -19.27 -7.92
CA ASP A 70 5.95 -19.83 -8.30
C ASP A 70 5.62 -19.41 -9.73
N ILE A 71 5.27 -20.38 -10.59
CA ILE A 71 5.04 -20.15 -12.01
C ILE A 71 3.58 -20.43 -12.32
N PHE A 72 2.81 -19.38 -12.52
CA PHE A 72 1.46 -19.46 -13.07
C PHE A 72 1.49 -19.20 -14.56
N SER A 73 0.81 -20.05 -15.33
CA SER A 73 0.73 -19.91 -16.78
C SER A 73 -0.69 -20.03 -17.27
N HIS A 74 -1.09 -19.10 -18.14
CA HIS A 74 -2.40 -19.07 -18.80
C HIS A 74 -2.24 -18.85 -20.30
N GLY A 75 -2.96 -19.66 -21.11
CA GLY A 75 -2.96 -19.53 -22.57
C GLY A 75 -1.71 -20.09 -23.27
N ILE A 76 -0.93 -20.92 -22.61
CA ILE A 76 0.25 -21.59 -23.19
C ILE A 76 -0.14 -22.89 -23.87
N GLU A 77 0.57 -23.17 -24.98
CA GLU A 77 0.30 -24.24 -25.90
C GLU A 77 0.52 -25.64 -25.31
N SER A 78 1.50 -25.82 -24.39
CA SER A 78 1.74 -27.16 -23.81
C SER A 78 2.39 -27.10 -22.41
N PRO A 79 2.06 -28.10 -21.55
CA PRO A 79 2.68 -28.23 -20.22
C PRO A 79 4.21 -28.44 -20.29
N GLU A 80 4.70 -29.08 -21.33
CA GLU A 80 6.15 -29.38 -21.50
C GLU A 80 6.97 -28.09 -21.64
N LYS A 81 6.44 -27.08 -22.31
CA LYS A 81 7.08 -25.76 -22.42
C LYS A 81 7.21 -25.08 -21.05
N ILE A 82 6.18 -25.21 -20.20
CA ILE A 82 6.19 -24.64 -18.82
C ILE A 82 7.23 -25.37 -17.98
N ILE A 83 7.27 -26.71 -18.05
CA ILE A 83 8.24 -27.51 -17.32
C ILE A 83 9.66 -27.18 -17.81
N SER A 84 9.87 -27.05 -19.12
CA SER A 84 11.17 -26.64 -19.68
C SER A 84 11.59 -25.24 -19.17
N PHE A 85 10.66 -24.30 -19.10
CA PHE A 85 10.94 -22.97 -18.55
C PHE A 85 11.27 -23.04 -17.05
N ALA A 86 10.49 -23.78 -16.26
CA ALA A 86 10.74 -23.97 -14.83
C ALA A 86 12.12 -24.60 -14.57
N ASN A 87 12.52 -25.58 -15.37
CA ASN A 87 13.86 -26.19 -15.29
C ASN A 87 14.97 -25.16 -15.57
N LYS A 88 14.80 -24.31 -16.60
CA LYS A 88 15.77 -23.23 -16.87
C LYS A 88 15.88 -22.24 -15.74
N MET A 89 14.76 -21.89 -15.11
CA MET A 89 14.77 -21.02 -13.93
C MET A 89 15.53 -21.67 -12.78
N ARG A 90 15.29 -22.96 -12.53
CA ARG A 90 16.03 -23.73 -11.51
C ARG A 90 17.53 -23.79 -11.83
N ASP A 91 17.92 -23.94 -13.07
CA ASP A 91 19.34 -23.98 -13.50
C ASP A 91 20.03 -22.64 -13.24
N VAL A 92 19.30 -21.52 -13.32
CA VAL A 92 19.83 -20.18 -13.08
C VAL A 92 19.88 -19.84 -11.59
N TYR A 93 18.84 -20.18 -10.83
CA TYR A 93 18.68 -19.76 -9.44
C TYR A 93 19.02 -20.86 -8.42
N GLY A 94 19.32 -22.05 -8.89
CA GLY A 94 19.63 -23.20 -8.04
C GLY A 94 18.40 -24.02 -7.63
N ASP A 95 18.66 -25.18 -7.07
CA ASP A 95 17.61 -26.05 -6.54
C ASP A 95 17.26 -25.61 -5.10
N THR A 96 16.19 -24.86 -4.97
CA THR A 96 15.70 -24.37 -3.66
C THR A 96 14.87 -25.47 -2.97
N THR A 97 15.49 -26.60 -2.65
CA THR A 97 14.84 -27.73 -2.00
C THR A 97 14.45 -27.45 -0.54
N GLN A 98 14.92 -26.37 0.03
CA GLN A 98 14.61 -25.95 1.41
C GLN A 98 13.68 -24.73 1.40
N PHE A 99 12.50 -24.90 0.81
CA PHE A 99 11.47 -23.87 0.89
C PHE A 99 10.88 -23.83 2.28
N THR A 100 11.08 -22.72 2.96
CA THR A 100 10.24 -22.35 4.10
C THR A 100 9.13 -21.46 3.57
N PRO A 101 7.85 -21.90 3.60
CA PRO A 101 6.76 -21.04 3.16
C PRO A 101 6.84 -19.70 3.87
N TRP A 102 6.94 -18.62 3.10
CA TRP A 102 6.87 -17.30 3.67
C TRP A 102 5.49 -17.11 4.31
N LYS A 103 5.46 -17.01 5.62
CA LYS A 103 4.25 -16.60 6.33
C LYS A 103 4.29 -15.10 6.46
N MET A 104 3.34 -14.45 5.83
CA MET A 104 3.07 -13.05 6.11
C MET A 104 2.68 -12.97 7.59
N GLU A 105 3.61 -12.55 8.44
CA GLU A 105 3.29 -12.20 9.81
C GLU A 105 2.41 -10.95 9.75
N ASN A 106 1.13 -11.16 9.79
CA ASN A 106 0.17 -10.08 9.82
C ASN A 106 0.02 -9.60 11.27
N ASN A 107 0.95 -8.75 11.69
CA ASN A 107 0.93 -8.12 13.02
C ASN A 107 -0.08 -6.96 13.11
N PHE A 108 -0.89 -6.78 12.07
CA PHE A 108 -1.93 -5.77 12.08
C PHE A 108 -3.15 -6.30 12.84
N ALA A 109 -3.44 -5.71 13.97
CA ALA A 109 -4.61 -6.02 14.78
C ALA A 109 -5.52 -4.80 14.86
N VAL A 110 -6.79 -4.98 14.56
CA VAL A 110 -7.81 -3.96 14.72
C VAL A 110 -8.49 -4.15 16.08
N THR A 111 -8.44 -3.12 16.91
CA THR A 111 -9.15 -3.11 18.20
C THR A 111 -10.35 -2.17 18.07
N ALA A 112 -11.54 -2.71 18.30
CA ALA A 112 -12.77 -1.92 18.25
C ALA A 112 -12.74 -0.74 19.23
N GLY A 113 -13.27 0.40 18.78
CA GLY A 113 -13.36 1.61 19.58
C GLY A 113 -12.05 2.37 19.76
N THR A 114 -10.99 1.97 19.09
CA THR A 114 -9.73 2.72 19.06
C THR A 114 -9.65 3.60 17.82
N GLY A 115 -9.03 4.75 17.94
CA GLY A 115 -8.78 5.66 16.82
C GLY A 115 -7.44 6.36 16.97
N LYS A 116 -6.83 6.70 15.84
CA LYS A 116 -5.59 7.47 15.78
C LYS A 116 -5.76 8.62 14.78
N VAL A 117 -5.41 9.81 15.21
CA VAL A 117 -5.32 10.98 14.34
C VAL A 117 -3.85 11.22 13.98
N THR A 118 -3.55 11.28 12.70
CA THR A 118 -2.22 11.66 12.21
C THR A 118 -2.35 12.98 11.46
N LYS A 119 -1.60 13.99 11.88
CA LYS A 119 -1.51 15.28 11.18
C LYS A 119 -0.22 15.31 10.38
N VAL A 120 -0.33 15.72 9.13
CA VAL A 120 0.81 15.87 8.23
C VAL A 120 0.79 17.26 7.62
N THR A 121 1.94 17.91 7.62
CA THR A 121 2.12 19.19 6.93
C THR A 121 2.60 18.94 5.51
N THR A 122 1.96 19.57 4.54
CA THR A 122 2.34 19.53 3.13
C THR A 122 2.81 20.91 2.67
N PRO A 123 3.79 21.00 1.75
CA PRO A 123 4.17 22.27 1.11
C PRO A 123 3.14 22.77 0.08
N LYS A 124 2.12 21.95 -0.25
CA LYS A 124 1.06 22.34 -1.19
C LYS A 124 0.01 23.19 -0.52
N ASP A 125 -0.51 24.15 -1.26
CA ASP A 125 -1.67 24.93 -0.85
C ASP A 125 -2.90 24.03 -0.76
N GLY A 126 -3.69 24.21 0.29
CA GLY A 126 -4.90 23.46 0.53
C GLY A 126 -4.81 22.54 1.75
N VAL A 127 -5.91 21.91 2.04
CA VAL A 127 -6.07 20.96 3.14
C VAL A 127 -6.78 19.71 2.66
N GLY A 128 -6.54 18.61 3.33
CA GLY A 128 -7.24 17.36 3.05
C GLY A 128 -7.39 16.52 4.31
N MET A 129 -8.46 15.73 4.33
CA MET A 129 -8.76 14.80 5.40
C MET A 129 -9.15 13.45 4.79
N THR A 130 -8.66 12.38 5.40
CA THR A 130 -9.12 11.02 5.12
C THR A 130 -9.47 10.35 6.44
N ASP A 131 -10.71 9.93 6.56
CA ASP A 131 -11.19 9.08 7.64
C ASP A 131 -11.23 7.63 7.16
N ILE A 132 -10.68 6.73 7.95
CA ILE A 132 -10.63 5.30 7.65
C ILE A 132 -11.32 4.54 8.77
N TYR A 133 -12.38 3.84 8.42
CA TYR A 133 -13.14 2.98 9.32
C TYR A 133 -12.83 1.52 9.00
N ILE A 134 -12.20 0.83 9.93
CA ILE A 134 -11.80 -0.57 9.78
C ILE A 134 -12.68 -1.42 10.71
N TYR A 135 -13.33 -2.43 10.16
CA TYR A 135 -14.13 -3.33 10.95
C TYR A 135 -13.28 -4.52 11.44
N PRO A 136 -13.37 -4.90 12.72
CA PRO A 136 -12.45 -5.87 13.32
C PRO A 136 -12.76 -7.35 12.99
N GLU A 137 -13.75 -7.62 12.17
CA GLU A 137 -14.13 -8.98 11.75
C GLU A 137 -13.81 -9.21 10.27
N LYS A 138 -13.13 -10.31 9.97
CA LYS A 138 -12.78 -10.74 8.62
C LYS A 138 -13.81 -11.75 8.13
N SER A 139 -14.74 -11.35 7.29
CA SER A 139 -15.66 -12.27 6.64
C SER A 139 -16.23 -11.69 5.35
N LEU A 140 -16.48 -12.54 4.36
CA LEU A 140 -17.13 -12.16 3.09
C LEU A 140 -18.49 -11.48 3.32
N LYS A 141 -19.19 -11.87 4.38
CA LYS A 141 -20.46 -11.24 4.74
C LYS A 141 -20.28 -9.79 5.13
N VAL A 142 -19.29 -9.50 5.96
CA VAL A 142 -19.00 -8.13 6.41
C VAL A 142 -18.45 -7.30 5.26
N GLU A 143 -17.56 -7.85 4.44
CA GLU A 143 -17.06 -7.22 3.22
C GLU A 143 -18.22 -6.80 2.28
N ALA A 144 -19.15 -7.74 1.98
CA ALA A 144 -20.32 -7.42 1.18
C ALA A 144 -21.21 -6.34 1.82
N GLN A 145 -21.36 -6.35 3.15
CA GLN A 145 -22.12 -5.30 3.86
C GLN A 145 -21.43 -3.93 3.73
N PHE A 146 -20.09 -3.87 3.83
CA PHE A 146 -19.33 -2.64 3.66
C PHE A 146 -19.44 -2.10 2.23
N ALA A 147 -19.33 -2.97 1.22
CA ALA A 147 -19.54 -2.59 -0.17
C ALA A 147 -20.96 -2.03 -0.41
N MET A 148 -22.00 -2.65 0.17
CA MET A 148 -23.36 -2.15 0.10
C MET A 148 -23.52 -0.80 0.81
N ILE A 149 -22.98 -0.65 2.02
CA ILE A 149 -23.03 0.62 2.77
C ILE A 149 -22.36 1.73 1.97
N ASN A 150 -21.15 1.47 1.44
CA ASN A 150 -20.45 2.47 0.64
C ASN A 150 -21.24 2.84 -0.62
N LYS A 151 -21.86 1.87 -1.31
CA LYS A 151 -22.67 2.11 -2.50
C LYS A 151 -23.89 3.01 -2.23
N LEU A 152 -24.50 2.85 -1.07
CA LEU A 152 -25.63 3.68 -0.64
C LEU A 152 -25.22 5.05 -0.13
N PHE A 153 -24.09 5.11 0.57
CA PHE A 153 -23.58 6.30 1.24
C PHE A 153 -22.85 7.26 0.29
N SER A 154 -22.06 6.72 -0.64
CA SER A 154 -21.14 7.51 -1.49
C SER A 154 -21.83 8.64 -2.27
N PRO A 155 -23.02 8.44 -2.90
CA PRO A 155 -23.70 9.52 -3.60
C PRO A 155 -24.17 10.64 -2.66
N SER A 156 -24.67 10.30 -1.47
CA SER A 156 -25.12 11.27 -0.48
C SER A 156 -23.94 12.04 0.11
N PHE A 157 -22.85 11.36 0.40
CA PHE A 157 -21.59 11.96 0.88
C PHE A 157 -21.05 12.96 -0.13
N PHE A 158 -20.96 12.56 -1.41
CA PHE A 158 -20.51 13.45 -2.47
C PHE A 158 -21.43 14.66 -2.63
N ASN A 159 -22.75 14.44 -2.76
CA ASN A 159 -23.71 15.51 -3.00
C ASN A 159 -23.73 16.52 -1.84
N GLU A 160 -23.73 16.03 -0.61
CA GLU A 160 -23.75 16.91 0.55
C GLU A 160 -22.48 17.74 0.65
N LEU A 161 -21.32 17.13 0.60
CA LEU A 161 -20.05 17.83 0.87
C LEU A 161 -19.51 18.57 -0.36
N ARG A 162 -19.67 18.01 -1.55
CA ARG A 162 -19.17 18.62 -2.79
C ARG A 162 -20.15 19.61 -3.38
N SER A 163 -21.45 19.25 -3.49
CA SER A 163 -22.41 20.05 -4.23
C SER A 163 -23.10 21.07 -3.33
N ASN A 164 -23.60 20.67 -2.16
CA ASN A 164 -24.36 21.54 -1.27
C ASN A 164 -23.46 22.45 -0.43
N GLN A 165 -22.46 21.86 0.23
CA GLN A 165 -21.57 22.62 1.15
C GLN A 165 -20.33 23.18 0.44
N GLN A 166 -19.97 22.70 -0.74
CA GLN A 166 -18.81 23.14 -1.53
C GLN A 166 -17.50 23.11 -0.72
N LEU A 167 -17.32 22.10 0.14
CA LEU A 167 -16.18 22.02 1.05
C LEU A 167 -14.87 21.68 0.34
N GLY A 168 -14.91 20.96 -0.78
CA GLY A 168 -13.70 20.58 -1.48
C GLY A 168 -13.91 20.27 -2.96
N TYR A 169 -12.81 20.18 -3.70
CA TYR A 169 -12.83 19.82 -5.11
C TYR A 169 -12.74 18.30 -5.33
N SER A 170 -12.20 17.56 -4.36
CA SER A 170 -12.13 16.10 -4.39
C SER A 170 -12.82 15.55 -3.15
N VAL A 171 -13.98 14.93 -3.36
CA VAL A 171 -14.81 14.30 -2.32
C VAL A 171 -15.20 12.92 -2.80
N PHE A 172 -14.81 11.89 -2.09
CA PHE A 172 -15.15 10.51 -2.46
C PHE A 172 -15.09 9.57 -1.25
N SER A 173 -15.77 8.46 -1.35
CA SER A 173 -15.61 7.33 -0.45
C SER A 173 -15.25 6.07 -1.23
N LEU A 174 -14.48 5.19 -0.61
CA LEU A 174 -14.02 3.92 -1.18
C LEU A 174 -14.24 2.81 -0.17
N ASP A 175 -14.60 1.64 -0.64
CA ASP A 175 -14.52 0.39 0.11
C ASP A 175 -13.34 -0.44 -0.42
N TYR A 176 -12.58 -1.03 0.49
CA TYR A 176 -11.40 -1.83 0.20
C TYR A 176 -11.02 -2.66 1.42
N ASP A 177 -9.99 -3.47 1.31
CA ASP A 177 -9.50 -4.28 2.41
C ASP A 177 -8.09 -3.85 2.84
N ILE A 178 -7.86 -3.89 4.16
CA ILE A 178 -6.53 -3.76 4.75
C ILE A 178 -6.27 -5.04 5.54
N HIS A 179 -5.34 -5.87 5.09
CA HIS A 179 -5.01 -7.15 5.71
C HIS A 179 -6.26 -8.04 5.89
N ASP A 180 -7.12 -8.10 4.89
CA ASP A 180 -8.43 -8.78 4.88
C ASP A 180 -9.49 -8.19 5.85
N TYR A 181 -9.21 -7.06 6.51
CA TYR A 181 -10.23 -6.34 7.25
C TYR A 181 -10.98 -5.39 6.32
N PRO A 182 -12.30 -5.44 6.27
CA PRO A 182 -13.08 -4.53 5.43
C PRO A 182 -13.01 -3.09 5.95
N VAL A 183 -12.87 -2.17 5.01
CA VAL A 183 -12.63 -0.75 5.26
C VAL A 183 -13.55 0.12 4.44
N ILE A 184 -14.02 1.21 5.03
CA ILE A 184 -14.54 2.37 4.30
C ILE A 184 -13.63 3.55 4.55
N GLY A 185 -13.07 4.09 3.48
CA GLY A 185 -12.32 5.34 3.48
C GLY A 185 -13.17 6.49 2.95
N MET A 186 -13.13 7.63 3.61
CA MET A 186 -13.80 8.86 3.20
C MET A 186 -12.79 9.98 3.08
N THR A 187 -12.71 10.62 1.91
CA THR A 187 -11.70 11.63 1.63
C THR A 187 -12.33 12.92 1.16
N ILE A 188 -11.84 14.03 1.70
CA ILE A 188 -12.16 15.39 1.25
C ILE A 188 -10.84 16.12 1.04
N VAL A 189 -10.71 16.81 -0.09
CA VAL A 189 -9.58 17.71 -0.38
C VAL A 189 -10.13 19.07 -0.83
N SER A 190 -9.63 20.12 -0.21
CA SER A 190 -9.98 21.51 -0.47
C SER A 190 -8.72 22.32 -0.75
N ASP A 191 -8.81 23.28 -1.65
CA ASP A 191 -7.79 24.28 -1.94
C ASP A 191 -7.84 25.51 -1.03
N ASN A 192 -8.78 25.52 -0.11
CA ASN A 192 -8.88 26.55 0.92
C ASN A 192 -9.07 25.97 2.32
N THR A 193 -8.89 26.79 3.33
CA THR A 193 -8.96 26.42 4.77
C THR A 193 -10.38 26.21 5.30
N LYS A 194 -11.31 25.74 4.49
CA LYS A 194 -12.71 25.49 4.90
C LYS A 194 -12.93 24.12 5.57
N LEU A 195 -11.90 23.26 5.64
CA LEU A 195 -11.95 21.99 6.37
C LEU A 195 -11.48 22.13 7.81
#